data_4d213a54bfab5c4c4167f14eef52705c
#
_entry.id   4d213a54bfab5c4c4167f14eef52705c
#
_cell.length_a   1.000
_cell.length_b   1.000
_cell.length_c   1.000
_cell.angle_alpha   90.00
_cell.angle_beta   90.00
_cell.angle_gamma   90.00
#
_symmetry.space_group_name_H-M   'P 1'
#
loop_
_entity.id
_entity.type
_entity.pdbx_description
1 polymer ?
#
loop_
_entity_poly.entity_id
_entity_poly.type
_entity_poly.pdbx_seq_one_letter_code
_entity_poly.pdbx_strand_id
1 'polypeptide(L)' 'MKCKVELYKAGTVFEEVVVARGYKDARRTALARNPGATVIGVTAVFK' A
#
# COMPACT_ATOMS: atom_id res chain seq x y z
N MET A 1 -1.94 -1.73 -12.84
CA MET A 1 -3.10 -1.06 -12.22
C MET A 1 -2.64 -0.21 -11.06
N LYS A 2 -3.37 0.83 -10.76
CA LYS A 2 -3.03 1.74 -9.67
C LYS A 2 -3.77 1.32 -8.41
N CYS A 3 -3.05 1.20 -7.30
CA CYS A 3 -3.64 0.78 -6.03
C CYS A 3 -3.28 1.76 -4.93
N LYS A 4 -4.22 2.01 -4.04
CA LYS A 4 -4.00 2.79 -2.82
C LYS A 4 -3.81 1.81 -1.68
N VAL A 5 -2.67 1.87 -1.02
CA VAL A 5 -2.34 0.99 0.09
C VAL A 5 -2.34 1.81 1.37
N GLU A 6 -3.16 1.39 2.32
CA GLU A 6 -3.22 2.02 3.63
C GLU A 6 -2.27 1.31 4.58
N LEU A 7 -1.42 2.07 5.25
CA LEU A 7 -0.35 1.52 6.07
C LEU A 7 -0.37 2.14 7.47
N TYR A 8 0.13 1.37 8.42
CA TYR A 8 0.28 1.82 9.80
C TYR A 8 1.74 1.65 10.20
N LYS A 9 2.34 2.69 10.75
CA LYS A 9 3.71 2.62 11.22
C LYS A 9 3.90 3.63 12.35
N ALA A 10 4.45 3.16 13.47
CA ALA A 10 4.81 4.01 14.60
C ALA A 10 3.65 4.92 15.06
N GLY A 11 2.45 4.37 15.13
CA GLY A 11 1.28 5.10 15.59
C GLY A 11 0.63 5.98 14.54
N THR A 12 1.12 5.96 13.30
CA THR A 12 0.61 6.82 12.24
C THR A 12 0.02 5.98 11.11
N VAL A 13 -1.17 6.38 10.66
CA VAL A 13 -1.82 5.77 9.49
C VAL A 13 -1.58 6.69 8.30
N PHE A 14 -1.11 6.12 7.20
CA PHE A 14 -0.86 6.89 5.99
C PHE A 14 -1.14 6.03 4.75
N GLU A 15 -1.15 6.65 3.59
CA GLU A 15 -1.48 5.98 2.34
C GLU A 15 -0.36 6.12 1.33
N GLU A 16 -0.19 5.08 0.50
CA GLU A 16 0.72 5.10 -0.63
C GLU A 16 -0.05 4.66 -1.86
N VAL A 17 0.11 5.38 -2.97
CA VAL A 17 -0.45 4.96 -4.24
C VAL A 17 0.68 4.34 -5.05
N VAL A 18 0.49 3.08 -5.44
CA VAL A 18 1.51 2.34 -6.19
C VAL A 18 0.92 1.79 -7.47
N VAL A 19 1.75 1.66 -8.49
CA VAL A 19 1.37 0.97 -9.72
C VAL A 19 1.81 -0.48 -9.57
N ALA A 20 0.87 -1.40 -9.68
CA ALA A 20 1.13 -2.81 -9.42
C ALA A 20 0.28 -3.68 -10.34
N ARG A 21 0.59 -4.97 -10.37
CA ARG A 21 -0.14 -5.93 -11.20
C ARG A 21 -1.40 -6.43 -10.52
N GLY A 22 -1.53 -6.23 -9.23
CA GLY A 22 -2.68 -6.66 -8.46
C GLY A 22 -2.50 -6.27 -7.01
N TYR A 23 -3.46 -6.65 -6.17
CA TYR A 23 -3.45 -6.27 -4.76
C TYR A 23 -2.23 -6.82 -4.01
N LYS A 24 -1.86 -8.05 -4.29
CA LYS A 24 -0.74 -8.69 -3.63
C LYS A 24 0.58 -7.99 -3.97
N ASP A 25 0.74 -7.63 -5.23
CA ASP A 25 1.92 -6.92 -5.69
C ASP A 25 1.97 -5.50 -5.10
N ALA A 26 0.83 -4.84 -5.03
CA ALA A 26 0.72 -3.50 -4.44
C ALA A 26 1.15 -3.52 -2.97
N ARG A 27 0.69 -4.51 -2.22
CA ARG A 27 1.03 -4.68 -0.83
C ARG A 27 2.53 -4.87 -0.65
N ARG A 28 3.12 -5.74 -1.45
CA ARG A 28 4.55 -6.01 -1.40
C ARG A 28 5.35 -4.75 -1.72
N THR A 29 4.94 -4.03 -2.75
CA THR A 29 5.61 -2.80 -3.17
C THR A 29 5.58 -1.75 -2.06
N ALA A 30 4.41 -1.56 -1.47
CA ALA A 30 4.26 -0.57 -0.40
C ALA A 30 5.10 -0.93 0.82
N LEU A 31 5.15 -2.21 1.17
CA LEU A 31 5.96 -2.66 2.30
C LEU A 31 7.45 -2.51 2.04
N ALA A 32 7.88 -2.74 0.81
CA ALA A 32 9.29 -2.57 0.45
C ALA A 32 9.72 -1.11 0.57
N ARG A 33 8.80 -0.19 0.29
CA ARG A 33 9.07 1.25 0.38
C ARG A 33 8.95 1.77 1.81
N ASN A 34 8.27 1.04 2.67
CA ASN A 34 8.02 1.45 4.05
C ASN A 34 8.36 0.32 5.01
N PRO A 35 9.65 0.05 5.22
CA PRO A 35 10.06 -1.04 6.12
C PRO A 35 9.51 -0.83 7.52
N GLY A 36 8.99 -1.89 8.11
CA GLY A 36 8.41 -1.83 9.45
C GLY A 36 6.96 -1.42 9.50
N ALA A 37 6.35 -1.10 8.35
CA ALA A 37 4.93 -0.76 8.31
C ALA A 37 4.07 -2.01 8.22
N THR A 38 2.79 -1.87 8.60
CA THR A 38 1.79 -2.92 8.49
C THR A 38 0.74 -2.46 7.48
N VAL A 39 0.35 -3.33 6.56
CA VAL A 39 -0.71 -3.01 5.60
C VAL A 39 -2.06 -3.20 6.28
N ILE A 40 -2.87 -2.14 6.27
CA ILE A 40 -4.23 -2.17 6.83
C ILE A 40 -5.24 -2.50 5.74
N GLY A 41 -5.06 -1.99 4.54
CA GLY A 41 -5.97 -2.23 3.45
C GLY A 41 -5.36 -1.87 2.11
N VAL A 42 -5.92 -2.46 1.04
CA VAL A 42 -5.50 -2.18 -0.33
C VAL A 42 -6.76 -1.98 -1.16
N THR A 43 -6.80 -0.89 -1.91
CA THR A 43 -7.95 -0.56 -2.75
C THR A 43 -7.47 -0.21 -4.15
N ALA A 44 -8.18 -0.70 -5.17
CA ALA A 44 -7.88 -0.32 -6.54
C ALA A 44 -8.35 1.10 -6.80
N VAL A 45 -7.56 1.86 -7.52
CA VAL A 45 -7.92 3.21 -7.92
C VAL A 45 -8.32 3.18 -9.38
N PHE A 46 -9.58 3.46 -9.65
CA PHE A 46 -10.11 3.47 -11.02
C PHE A 46 -10.21 4.90 -11.50
N LYS A 47 -9.42 5.18 -12.53
CA LYS A 47 -9.45 6.53 -13.01
C LYS A 47 -8.94 6.62 -14.43
#